data_661a23753192e4e6026e9e7890544692
#
_entry.id   661a23753192e4e6026e9e7890544692
#
_cell.length_a   1.000
_cell.length_b   1.000
_cell.length_c   1.000
_cell.angle_alpha   90.00
_cell.angle_beta   90.00
_cell.angle_gamma   90.00
#
_symmetry.space_group_name_H-M   'P 1'
#
loop_
_entity.id
_entity.type
_entity.pdbx_description
1 polymer ?
#
loop_
_entity_poly.entity_id
_entity_poly.type
_entity_poly.pdbx_seq_one_letter_code
_entity_poly.pdbx_strand_id
1 'polypeptide(L)'
;MSATCSRPLKFVVYSASSPVDALSLLPGITPREQRFFDFFRLRTAVELTGPFEADLWSSVLLQTAHAESAIFNAVVALGALHENFGHSRDVQAVDSNYALIHYQKAIQRIVNPKALNIDIVLMMCLVFSAFDNLRNNYEASLTHIAGGIKILIEEDKKLGGLKDGSLQKDVFLPMFARLENQITECGQTATAANTTRLLQLPTLNIPHTFTTVEEAQNAFDLYLSYLWNMMEQMGEANKHRIPPPPLLQRHHRYDGLSRWLDPLDPLRKHVDFSTCQTPPIHGANMRYGFSSWCAAFDASDFPPFHPAVLLLQMSRTIVSILLNIDIVIGEIAWDSYLPQFKMILDYAEMTSPNKYMISPNQGGTPPTFHYHRGFLTPIYMVSTRCRDPLMRRRALRILENCNRKEGIIDSMIYTRIAKNMMEIEEGAAIEEMRKKDTSQNLDDCVIEKAEQIPEKCRIRESIAKFVPGGGGLVGYKREGIWHTVDDEEPVSVDWQK
;
A
#
# COMPACT_ATOMS: atom_id res chain seq x y z
N MET A 1 -15.96 11.43 -44.78
CA MET A 1 -14.96 10.35 -44.93
C MET A 1 -13.58 10.89 -44.53
N SER A 2 -13.16 10.69 -43.35
CA SER A 2 -11.78 10.92 -42.91
C SER A 2 -11.42 9.82 -41.96
N ALA A 3 -10.58 8.89 -42.44
CA ALA A 3 -10.07 7.76 -41.69
C ALA A 3 -8.99 8.26 -40.73
N THR A 4 -9.26 8.21 -39.45
CA THR A 4 -8.24 8.36 -38.40
C THR A 4 -7.45 7.06 -38.32
N CYS A 5 -6.24 7.08 -38.84
CA CYS A 5 -5.29 5.98 -38.79
C CYS A 5 -4.62 5.98 -37.40
N SER A 6 -5.19 5.24 -36.46
CA SER A 6 -4.49 4.84 -35.24
C SER A 6 -3.58 3.66 -35.59
N ARG A 7 -2.27 3.90 -35.68
CA ARG A 7 -1.29 2.81 -35.81
C ARG A 7 -1.18 2.07 -34.47
N PRO A 8 -1.47 0.78 -34.39
CA PRO A 8 -1.16 -0.01 -33.21
C PRO A 8 0.36 -0.09 -33.05
N LEU A 9 0.87 0.16 -31.87
CA LEU A 9 2.27 -0.12 -31.51
C LEU A 9 2.50 -1.63 -31.71
N LYS A 10 3.29 -2.01 -32.71
CA LYS A 10 3.75 -3.39 -32.87
C LYS A 10 4.89 -3.61 -31.89
N PHE A 11 4.62 -4.32 -30.80
CA PHE A 11 5.65 -4.80 -29.92
C PHE A 11 6.43 -5.92 -30.60
N VAL A 12 7.73 -5.73 -30.76
CA VAL A 12 8.65 -6.79 -31.16
C VAL A 12 9.16 -7.40 -29.85
N VAL A 13 8.72 -8.60 -29.56
CA VAL A 13 9.24 -9.39 -28.44
C VAL A 13 10.66 -9.83 -28.81
N TYR A 14 11.64 -9.20 -28.23
CA TYR A 14 13.02 -9.69 -28.29
C TYR A 14 13.24 -10.72 -27.20
N SER A 15 13.53 -11.95 -27.57
CA SER A 15 13.99 -12.99 -26.66
C SER A 15 15.33 -12.57 -26.04
N ALA A 16 15.43 -12.66 -24.72
CA ALA A 16 16.60 -12.33 -23.95
C ALA A 16 17.74 -13.31 -24.23
N SER A 17 18.59 -13.00 -25.21
CA SER A 17 19.91 -13.58 -25.34
C SER A 17 20.80 -12.70 -26.23
N SER A 18 21.42 -11.66 -25.61
CA SER A 18 22.67 -11.06 -26.08
C SER A 18 23.26 -10.17 -24.99
N PRO A 19 24.59 -10.14 -24.81
CA PRO A 19 25.23 -9.23 -23.86
C PRO A 19 24.94 -7.80 -24.31
N VAL A 20 24.67 -6.94 -23.31
CA VAL A 20 24.33 -5.52 -23.49
C VAL A 20 25.59 -4.79 -23.99
N ASP A 21 25.84 -4.87 -25.26
CA ASP A 21 26.74 -3.95 -25.95
C ASP A 21 26.11 -2.55 -25.92
N ALA A 22 26.95 -1.56 -25.62
CA ALA A 22 26.62 -0.17 -25.45
C ALA A 22 25.45 0.28 -26.34
N LEU A 23 24.28 0.51 -25.71
CA LEU A 23 23.16 1.17 -26.36
C LEU A 23 23.68 2.51 -26.88
N SER A 24 23.75 2.62 -28.20
CA SER A 24 24.09 3.84 -28.90
C SER A 24 23.31 5.01 -28.29
N LEU A 25 24.03 6.03 -27.83
CA LEU A 25 23.48 7.29 -27.35
C LEU A 25 22.30 7.70 -28.25
N LEU A 26 21.15 7.90 -27.70
CA LEU A 26 20.02 8.49 -28.43
C LEU A 26 20.51 9.83 -29.00
N PRO A 27 20.39 10.12 -30.30
CA PRO A 27 20.91 11.33 -30.90
C PRO A 27 20.33 12.58 -30.19
N GLY A 28 21.22 13.47 -29.75
CA GLY A 28 20.80 14.73 -29.09
C GLY A 28 20.59 14.67 -27.57
N ILE A 29 20.95 13.56 -26.90
CA ILE A 29 20.92 13.45 -25.43
C ILE A 29 22.25 13.96 -24.84
N THR A 30 22.17 14.73 -23.76
CA THR A 30 23.34 15.17 -23.02
C THR A 30 23.93 14.03 -22.17
N PRO A 31 25.23 14.03 -21.86
CA PRO A 31 25.86 13.03 -20.99
C PRO A 31 25.16 12.93 -19.61
N ARG A 32 24.61 14.04 -19.11
CA ARG A 32 23.89 14.07 -17.82
C ARG A 32 22.53 13.40 -17.92
N GLU A 33 21.78 13.62 -18.99
CA GLU A 33 20.52 12.91 -19.26
C GLU A 33 20.75 11.41 -19.39
N GLN A 34 21.82 11.01 -20.12
CA GLN A 34 22.20 9.60 -20.27
C GLN A 34 22.49 8.96 -18.89
N ARG A 35 23.27 9.63 -18.03
CA ARG A 35 23.58 9.14 -16.68
C ARG A 35 22.32 8.84 -15.88
N PHE A 36 21.36 9.77 -15.84
CA PHE A 36 20.13 9.59 -15.07
C PHE A 36 19.17 8.59 -15.70
N PHE A 37 19.13 8.48 -17.01
CA PHE A 37 18.39 7.44 -17.72
C PHE A 37 18.98 6.06 -17.41
N ASP A 38 20.31 5.90 -17.42
CA ASP A 38 20.97 4.64 -17.06
C ASP A 38 20.79 4.31 -15.58
N PHE A 39 20.82 5.30 -14.69
CA PHE A 39 20.51 5.08 -13.28
C PHE A 39 19.07 4.59 -13.11
N PHE A 40 18.12 5.20 -13.82
CA PHE A 40 16.74 4.70 -13.82
C PHE A 40 16.67 3.24 -14.26
N ARG A 41 17.27 2.92 -15.40
CA ARG A 41 17.24 1.57 -15.97
C ARG A 41 17.88 0.52 -15.06
N LEU A 42 19.04 0.83 -14.48
CA LEU A 42 19.85 -0.13 -13.73
C LEU A 42 19.46 -0.22 -12.24
N ARG A 43 18.85 0.82 -11.69
CA ARG A 43 18.53 0.89 -10.27
C ARG A 43 17.08 1.17 -9.99
N THR A 44 16.53 2.27 -10.50
CA THR A 44 15.17 2.71 -10.18
C THR A 44 14.13 1.71 -10.66
N ALA A 45 14.21 1.28 -11.93
CA ALA A 45 13.29 0.30 -12.49
C ALA A 45 13.31 -1.02 -11.72
N VAL A 46 14.50 -1.49 -11.34
CA VAL A 46 14.68 -2.73 -10.56
C VAL A 46 14.03 -2.64 -9.18
N GLU A 47 14.20 -1.50 -8.49
CA GLU A 47 13.59 -1.30 -7.18
C GLU A 47 12.06 -1.16 -7.26
N LEU A 48 11.56 -0.41 -8.26
CA LEU A 48 10.11 -0.27 -8.49
C LEU A 48 9.44 -1.59 -8.85
N THR A 49 10.07 -2.41 -9.68
CA THR A 49 9.61 -3.76 -10.02
C THR A 49 9.63 -4.69 -8.82
N GLY A 50 10.70 -4.64 -8.03
CA GLY A 50 10.91 -5.55 -6.91
C GLY A 50 11.02 -7.01 -7.36
N PRO A 51 10.57 -7.98 -6.53
CA PRO A 51 10.71 -9.40 -6.82
C PRO A 51 9.62 -9.99 -7.72
N PHE A 52 8.70 -9.17 -8.25
CA PHE A 52 7.54 -9.63 -9.01
C PHE A 52 7.73 -9.64 -10.53
N GLU A 53 8.90 -9.24 -11.02
CA GLU A 53 9.26 -9.25 -12.46
C GLU A 53 8.30 -8.46 -13.38
N ALA A 54 7.66 -7.42 -12.85
CA ALA A 54 6.71 -6.62 -13.61
C ALA A 54 7.35 -5.88 -14.79
N ASP A 55 6.85 -6.12 -15.99
CA ASP A 55 7.41 -5.59 -17.24
C ASP A 55 7.27 -4.08 -17.41
N LEU A 56 6.36 -3.42 -16.68
CA LEU A 56 6.09 -1.99 -16.85
C LEU A 56 7.34 -1.14 -16.72
N TRP A 57 8.06 -1.27 -15.61
CA TRP A 57 9.21 -0.41 -15.26
C TRP A 57 10.48 -0.81 -16.02
N SER A 58 10.69 -2.11 -16.20
CA SER A 58 11.92 -2.67 -16.77
C SER A 58 11.92 -2.74 -18.30
N SER A 59 10.74 -2.77 -18.93
CA SER A 59 10.61 -2.98 -20.37
C SER A 59 9.72 -1.94 -21.05
N VAL A 60 8.41 -1.93 -20.75
CA VAL A 60 7.42 -1.11 -21.46
C VAL A 60 7.74 0.38 -21.39
N LEU A 61 8.04 0.89 -20.19
CA LEU A 61 8.36 2.30 -19.96
C LEU A 61 9.66 2.70 -20.68
N LEU A 62 10.70 1.87 -20.63
CA LEU A 62 11.97 2.15 -21.29
C LEU A 62 11.85 2.15 -22.81
N GLN A 63 11.11 1.19 -23.38
CA GLN A 63 10.84 1.16 -24.83
C GLN A 63 10.06 2.40 -25.26
N THR A 64 9.06 2.81 -24.49
CA THR A 64 8.27 4.00 -24.79
C THR A 64 9.10 5.28 -24.66
N ALA A 65 10.04 5.34 -23.71
CA ALA A 65 10.95 6.50 -23.54
C ALA A 65 11.84 6.76 -24.77
N HIS A 66 12.15 5.74 -25.55
CA HIS A 66 12.92 5.92 -26.81
C HIS A 66 12.09 6.59 -27.92
N ALA A 67 10.78 6.43 -27.91
CA ALA A 67 9.88 6.99 -28.92
C ALA A 67 9.22 8.30 -28.47
N GLU A 68 8.96 8.43 -27.15
CA GLU A 68 8.15 9.52 -26.59
C GLU A 68 8.97 10.39 -25.65
N SER A 69 9.26 11.59 -26.09
CA SER A 69 10.08 12.52 -25.33
C SER A 69 9.48 12.98 -23.99
N ALA A 70 8.15 12.88 -23.81
CA ALA A 70 7.50 13.12 -22.52
C ALA A 70 7.92 12.05 -21.50
N ILE A 71 7.83 10.78 -21.89
CA ILE A 71 8.27 9.64 -21.07
C ILE A 71 9.77 9.69 -20.81
N PHE A 72 10.60 10.00 -21.83
CA PHE A 72 12.03 10.14 -21.64
C PHE A 72 12.36 11.17 -20.53
N ASN A 73 11.77 12.37 -20.61
CA ASN A 73 12.00 13.40 -19.60
C ASN A 73 11.50 12.98 -18.21
N ALA A 74 10.36 12.27 -18.12
CA ALA A 74 9.85 11.76 -16.86
C ALA A 74 10.77 10.71 -16.23
N VAL A 75 11.32 9.79 -17.04
CA VAL A 75 12.29 8.78 -16.63
C VAL A 75 13.58 9.41 -16.14
N VAL A 76 14.13 10.40 -16.89
CA VAL A 76 15.32 11.15 -16.48
C VAL A 76 15.09 11.90 -15.18
N ALA A 77 13.90 12.54 -15.01
CA ALA A 77 13.54 13.23 -13.77
C ALA A 77 13.51 12.29 -12.57
N LEU A 78 12.85 11.12 -12.73
CA LEU A 78 12.75 10.14 -11.65
C LEU A 78 14.11 9.50 -11.34
N GLY A 79 14.93 9.19 -12.33
CA GLY A 79 16.29 8.68 -12.15
C GLY A 79 17.19 9.67 -11.40
N ALA A 80 17.14 10.96 -11.78
CA ALA A 80 17.90 12.02 -11.10
C ALA A 80 17.47 12.21 -9.65
N LEU A 81 16.17 12.14 -9.38
CA LEU A 81 15.66 12.26 -8.01
C LEU A 81 16.04 11.05 -7.16
N HIS A 82 15.89 9.84 -7.72
CA HIS A 82 16.16 8.60 -6.99
C HIS A 82 17.67 8.39 -6.73
N GLU A 83 18.56 8.81 -7.63
CA GLU A 83 20.01 8.75 -7.38
C GLU A 83 20.40 9.53 -6.11
N ASN A 84 19.70 10.62 -5.82
CA ASN A 84 19.94 11.44 -4.64
C ASN A 84 19.12 11.01 -3.41
N PHE A 85 18.24 10.02 -3.57
CA PHE A 85 17.42 9.51 -2.48
C PHE A 85 18.32 8.87 -1.41
N GLY A 86 18.35 9.48 -0.22
CA GLY A 86 19.17 9.02 0.90
C GLY A 86 20.56 9.66 1.01
N HIS A 87 20.95 10.57 0.13
CA HIS A 87 22.15 11.38 0.30
C HIS A 87 21.89 12.59 1.22
N SER A 88 22.97 13.18 1.76
CA SER A 88 22.87 14.34 2.63
C SER A 88 22.29 15.56 1.91
N ARG A 89 21.64 16.47 2.65
CA ARG A 89 20.90 17.63 2.14
C ARG A 89 21.67 18.53 1.17
N ASP A 90 22.97 18.63 1.31
CA ASP A 90 23.81 19.55 0.49
C ASP A 90 24.01 19.06 -0.95
N VAL A 91 24.05 17.73 -1.17
CA VAL A 91 24.11 17.12 -2.51
C VAL A 91 22.75 17.12 -3.19
N GLN A 92 21.69 17.08 -2.41
CA GLN A 92 20.29 17.02 -2.91
C GLN A 92 19.86 18.28 -3.69
N ALA A 93 20.41 19.48 -3.38
CA ALA A 93 19.85 20.73 -3.92
C ALA A 93 20.06 20.91 -5.43
N VAL A 94 21.22 20.52 -5.96
CA VAL A 94 21.59 20.74 -7.40
C VAL A 94 20.87 19.77 -8.32
N ASP A 95 20.79 18.50 -7.94
CA ASP A 95 20.17 17.48 -8.76
C ASP A 95 18.63 17.46 -8.59
N SER A 96 18.11 17.92 -7.46
CA SER A 96 16.68 18.15 -7.27
C SER A 96 16.14 19.21 -8.23
N ASN A 97 16.88 20.29 -8.48
CA ASN A 97 16.50 21.29 -9.49
C ASN A 97 16.53 20.71 -10.91
N TYR A 98 17.53 19.89 -11.21
CA TYR A 98 17.62 19.20 -12.50
C TYR A 98 16.43 18.24 -12.72
N ALA A 99 16.11 17.45 -11.72
CA ALA A 99 14.94 16.57 -11.75
C ALA A 99 13.64 17.34 -12.00
N LEU A 100 13.43 18.48 -11.32
CA LEU A 100 12.28 19.35 -11.53
C LEU A 100 12.20 19.95 -12.93
N ILE A 101 13.34 20.36 -13.52
CA ILE A 101 13.37 20.86 -14.90
C ILE A 101 12.89 19.78 -15.88
N HIS A 102 13.34 18.54 -15.72
CA HIS A 102 12.90 17.44 -16.57
C HIS A 102 11.44 17.04 -16.31
N TYR A 103 10.99 17.08 -15.07
CA TYR A 103 9.58 16.90 -14.71
C TYR A 103 8.69 17.94 -15.42
N GLN A 104 9.08 19.23 -15.39
CA GLN A 104 8.35 20.28 -16.11
C GLN A 104 8.37 20.10 -17.62
N LYS A 105 9.52 19.71 -18.20
CA LYS A 105 9.61 19.39 -19.65
C LYS A 105 8.66 18.25 -20.02
N ALA A 106 8.54 17.23 -19.16
CA ALA A 106 7.63 16.12 -19.38
C ALA A 106 6.17 16.59 -19.40
N ILE A 107 5.75 17.41 -18.42
CA ILE A 107 4.40 17.99 -18.35
C ILE A 107 4.10 18.85 -19.59
N GLN A 108 5.01 19.74 -19.99
CA GLN A 108 4.80 20.63 -21.13
C GLN A 108 4.53 19.88 -22.44
N ARG A 109 5.08 18.68 -22.59
CA ARG A 109 4.88 17.84 -23.78
C ARG A 109 3.54 17.12 -23.79
N ILE A 110 2.89 16.93 -22.63
CA ILE A 110 1.55 16.37 -22.51
C ILE A 110 0.46 17.40 -22.81
N VAL A 111 0.75 18.69 -22.61
CA VAL A 111 -0.26 19.78 -22.73
C VAL A 111 -0.78 19.99 -24.17
N ASN A 112 -0.26 19.26 -25.16
CA ASN A 112 -0.80 19.31 -26.52
C ASN A 112 -1.68 18.07 -26.83
N PRO A 113 -2.98 18.06 -26.41
CA PRO A 113 -3.77 16.85 -26.21
C PRO A 113 -4.36 16.24 -27.50
N LYS A 114 -4.06 16.76 -28.67
CA LYS A 114 -4.79 16.34 -29.89
C LYS A 114 -4.48 14.94 -30.42
N ALA A 115 -3.52 14.22 -29.83
CA ALA A 115 -3.15 12.87 -30.27
C ALA A 115 -2.46 12.00 -29.18
N LEU A 116 -2.63 12.27 -27.88
CA LEU A 116 -1.98 11.46 -26.85
C LEU A 116 -2.65 10.09 -26.75
N ASN A 117 -1.82 9.05 -26.92
CA ASN A 117 -2.20 7.69 -26.60
C ASN A 117 -2.47 7.60 -25.09
N ILE A 118 -3.59 7.01 -24.72
CA ILE A 118 -4.01 6.82 -23.32
C ILE A 118 -2.97 6.09 -22.48
N ASP A 119 -2.23 5.14 -23.08
CA ASP A 119 -1.15 4.40 -22.41
C ASP A 119 -0.03 5.32 -21.95
N ILE A 120 0.34 6.32 -22.76
CA ILE A 120 1.35 7.31 -22.41
C ILE A 120 0.87 8.12 -21.20
N VAL A 121 -0.39 8.54 -21.17
CA VAL A 121 -0.95 9.32 -20.05
C VAL A 121 -0.96 8.49 -18.78
N LEU A 122 -1.35 7.21 -18.85
CA LEU A 122 -1.34 6.31 -17.70
C LEU A 122 0.08 6.05 -17.18
N MET A 123 1.06 5.83 -18.08
CA MET A 123 2.48 5.74 -17.70
C MET A 123 2.96 7.01 -16.99
N MET A 124 2.59 8.18 -17.52
CA MET A 124 2.97 9.46 -16.91
C MET A 124 2.37 9.63 -15.52
N CYS A 125 1.09 9.24 -15.31
CA CYS A 125 0.47 9.24 -13.98
C CYS A 125 1.28 8.39 -12.98
N LEU A 126 1.73 7.19 -13.38
CA LEU A 126 2.53 6.31 -12.54
C LEU A 126 3.93 6.89 -12.25
N VAL A 127 4.63 7.40 -13.27
CA VAL A 127 5.97 7.99 -13.09
C VAL A 127 5.91 9.25 -12.24
N PHE A 128 4.91 10.10 -12.44
CA PHE A 128 4.74 11.32 -11.66
C PHE A 128 4.34 11.03 -10.22
N SER A 129 3.49 10.03 -9.99
CA SER A 129 3.17 9.62 -8.62
C SER A 129 4.41 9.06 -7.90
N ALA A 130 5.29 8.32 -8.60
CA ALA A 130 6.55 7.85 -8.05
C ALA A 130 7.50 9.01 -7.72
N PHE A 131 7.62 9.98 -8.63
CA PHE A 131 8.43 11.17 -8.45
C PHE A 131 7.98 11.99 -7.22
N ASP A 132 6.67 12.24 -7.10
CA ASP A 132 6.12 13.00 -5.99
C ASP A 132 6.19 12.24 -4.66
N ASN A 133 6.05 10.90 -4.67
CA ASN A 133 6.27 10.07 -3.48
C ASN A 133 7.70 10.16 -2.96
N LEU A 134 8.71 10.14 -3.83
CA LEU A 134 10.11 10.33 -3.42
C LEU A 134 10.36 11.70 -2.78
N ARG A 135 9.63 12.72 -3.20
CA ARG A 135 9.68 14.08 -2.65
C ARG A 135 8.83 14.28 -1.40
N ASN A 136 8.13 13.26 -0.92
CA ASN A 136 7.11 13.35 0.12
C ASN A 136 5.96 14.32 -0.20
N ASN A 137 5.71 14.58 -1.49
CA ASN A 137 4.60 15.37 -1.98
C ASN A 137 3.38 14.46 -2.22
N TYR A 138 2.83 13.93 -1.14
CA TYR A 138 1.78 12.91 -1.19
C TYR A 138 0.49 13.42 -1.84
N GLU A 139 0.14 14.70 -1.68
CA GLU A 139 -1.05 15.30 -2.29
C GLU A 139 -0.98 15.26 -3.83
N ALA A 140 0.15 15.65 -4.42
CA ALA A 140 0.36 15.56 -5.87
C ALA A 140 0.37 14.10 -6.33
N SER A 141 1.03 13.21 -5.60
CA SER A 141 1.03 11.78 -5.92
C SER A 141 -0.39 11.21 -5.95
N LEU A 142 -1.21 11.49 -4.92
CA LEU A 142 -2.62 11.07 -4.87
C LEU A 142 -3.42 11.62 -6.05
N THR A 143 -3.17 12.87 -6.46
CA THR A 143 -3.82 13.49 -7.62
C THR A 143 -3.50 12.75 -8.91
N HIS A 144 -2.23 12.33 -9.12
CA HIS A 144 -1.83 11.55 -10.30
C HIS A 144 -2.46 10.15 -10.29
N ILE A 145 -2.49 9.49 -9.14
CA ILE A 145 -3.14 8.16 -9.01
C ILE A 145 -4.64 8.27 -9.32
N ALA A 146 -5.33 9.24 -8.71
CA ALA A 146 -6.75 9.48 -8.94
C ALA A 146 -7.06 9.80 -10.41
N GLY A 147 -6.20 10.60 -11.06
CA GLY A 147 -6.30 10.92 -12.49
C GLY A 147 -6.19 9.67 -13.37
N GLY A 148 -5.21 8.80 -13.10
CA GLY A 148 -5.05 7.52 -13.82
C GLY A 148 -6.23 6.57 -13.64
N ILE A 149 -6.75 6.44 -12.42
CA ILE A 149 -7.95 5.65 -12.12
C ILE A 149 -9.16 6.18 -12.91
N LYS A 150 -9.38 7.48 -12.90
CA LYS A 150 -10.47 8.11 -13.63
C LYS A 150 -10.39 7.81 -15.14
N ILE A 151 -9.20 7.92 -15.72
CA ILE A 151 -8.97 7.64 -17.14
C ILE A 151 -9.29 6.17 -17.47
N LEU A 152 -8.86 5.22 -16.64
CA LEU A 152 -9.17 3.78 -16.82
C LEU A 152 -10.68 3.52 -16.78
N ILE A 153 -11.41 4.13 -15.85
CA ILE A 153 -12.87 4.00 -15.73
C ILE A 153 -13.58 4.58 -16.96
N GLU A 154 -13.13 5.74 -17.43
CA GLU A 154 -13.71 6.38 -18.62
C GLU A 154 -13.48 5.53 -19.88
N GLU A 155 -12.29 4.94 -20.01
CA GLU A 155 -11.98 4.07 -21.15
C GLU A 155 -12.75 2.75 -21.08
N ASP A 156 -12.87 2.14 -19.90
CA ASP A 156 -13.68 0.94 -19.66
C ASP A 156 -15.14 1.18 -20.08
N LYS A 157 -15.73 2.26 -19.65
CA LYS A 157 -17.11 2.66 -20.02
C LYS A 157 -17.27 2.90 -21.52
N LYS A 158 -16.30 3.58 -22.13
CA LYS A 158 -16.31 3.90 -23.55
C LYS A 158 -16.21 2.66 -24.44
N LEU A 159 -15.43 1.67 -24.02
CA LEU A 159 -15.21 0.43 -24.77
C LEU A 159 -16.24 -0.66 -24.45
N GLY A 160 -17.06 -0.48 -23.40
CA GLY A 160 -17.94 -1.54 -22.87
C GLY A 160 -17.18 -2.68 -22.23
N GLY A 161 -16.02 -2.39 -21.67
CA GLY A 161 -15.08 -3.29 -21.01
C GLY A 161 -13.66 -3.19 -21.58
N LEU A 162 -12.64 -3.24 -20.68
CA LEU A 162 -11.24 -3.28 -21.10
C LEU A 162 -10.94 -4.63 -21.76
N LYS A 163 -10.19 -4.60 -22.87
CA LYS A 163 -9.89 -5.80 -23.66
C LYS A 163 -8.78 -6.62 -23.02
N ASP A 164 -8.94 -7.94 -22.99
CA ASP A 164 -7.89 -8.87 -22.63
C ASP A 164 -6.67 -8.71 -23.58
N GLY A 165 -5.47 -8.78 -23.06
CA GLY A 165 -4.23 -8.54 -23.81
C GLY A 165 -3.93 -7.06 -24.07
N SER A 166 -4.73 -6.13 -23.53
CA SER A 166 -4.39 -4.70 -23.58
C SER A 166 -3.56 -4.26 -22.38
N LEU A 167 -2.67 -3.27 -22.57
CA LEU A 167 -1.91 -2.69 -21.46
C LEU A 167 -2.82 -2.12 -20.37
N GLN A 168 -3.97 -1.55 -20.76
CA GLN A 168 -4.94 -0.99 -19.82
C GLN A 168 -5.46 -2.04 -18.84
N LYS A 169 -5.79 -3.24 -19.30
CA LYS A 169 -6.35 -4.31 -18.49
C LYS A 169 -5.28 -5.09 -17.74
N ASP A 170 -4.21 -5.49 -18.45
CA ASP A 170 -3.27 -6.48 -17.92
C ASP A 170 -2.14 -5.85 -17.10
N VAL A 171 -1.84 -4.56 -17.33
CA VAL A 171 -0.75 -3.85 -16.66
C VAL A 171 -1.25 -2.70 -15.80
N PHE A 172 -1.99 -1.74 -16.39
CA PHE A 172 -2.34 -0.53 -15.66
C PHE A 172 -3.41 -0.75 -14.59
N LEU A 173 -4.44 -1.54 -14.90
CA LEU A 173 -5.52 -1.81 -13.95
C LEU A 173 -5.00 -2.43 -12.63
N PRO A 174 -4.20 -3.52 -12.64
CA PRO A 174 -3.64 -4.06 -11.40
C PRO A 174 -2.71 -3.08 -10.68
N MET A 175 -1.92 -2.30 -11.44
CA MET A 175 -1.00 -1.33 -10.85
C MET A 175 -1.74 -0.20 -10.12
N PHE A 176 -2.78 0.38 -10.73
CA PHE A 176 -3.60 1.40 -10.07
C PHE A 176 -4.42 0.83 -8.92
N ALA A 177 -4.92 -0.41 -9.02
CA ALA A 177 -5.57 -1.10 -7.92
C ALA A 177 -4.63 -1.27 -6.71
N ARG A 178 -3.37 -1.64 -6.96
CA ARG A 178 -2.33 -1.75 -5.93
C ARG A 178 -2.11 -0.42 -5.20
N LEU A 179 -2.01 0.69 -5.94
CA LEU A 179 -1.82 2.02 -5.37
C LEU A 179 -3.07 2.49 -4.60
N GLU A 180 -4.25 2.23 -5.12
CA GLU A 180 -5.53 2.50 -4.42
C GLU A 180 -5.61 1.73 -3.10
N ASN A 181 -5.19 0.46 -3.08
CA ASN A 181 -5.13 -0.36 -1.87
C ASN A 181 -4.17 0.25 -0.83
N GLN A 182 -2.98 0.71 -1.24
CA GLN A 182 -2.03 1.37 -0.34
C GLN A 182 -2.64 2.64 0.29
N ILE A 183 -3.33 3.47 -0.50
CA ILE A 183 -4.02 4.67 -0.03
C ILE A 183 -5.07 4.30 1.03
N THR A 184 -5.85 3.27 0.75
CA THR A 184 -6.90 2.78 1.66
C THR A 184 -6.32 2.23 2.96
N GLU A 185 -5.22 1.49 2.90
CA GLU A 185 -4.54 0.91 4.07
C GLU A 185 -3.93 1.99 4.98
N CYS A 186 -3.48 3.11 4.42
CA CYS A 186 -2.99 4.26 5.19
C CYS A 186 -4.11 5.03 5.92
N GLY A 187 -5.37 4.63 5.76
CA GLY A 187 -6.51 5.36 6.34
C GLY A 187 -6.77 6.71 5.68
N GLN A 188 -6.04 7.02 4.60
CA GLN A 188 -6.34 8.15 3.75
C GLN A 188 -7.62 7.80 2.98
N THR A 189 -8.77 8.22 3.50
CA THR A 189 -9.89 8.44 2.61
C THR A 189 -9.39 9.50 1.64
N ALA A 190 -9.22 9.13 0.39
CA ALA A 190 -8.88 10.11 -0.60
C ALA A 190 -9.86 11.28 -0.41
N THR A 191 -9.32 12.44 -0.05
CA THR A 191 -10.07 13.70 -0.05
C THR A 191 -10.47 14.08 -1.46
N ALA A 192 -9.94 13.42 -2.44
CA ALA A 192 -10.61 13.10 -3.68
C ALA A 192 -11.74 12.06 -3.40
N ALA A 193 -12.60 12.36 -2.42
CA ALA A 193 -13.77 11.55 -2.04
C ALA A 193 -14.79 11.37 -3.17
N ASN A 194 -14.47 11.82 -4.32
CA ASN A 194 -15.15 11.61 -5.58
C ASN A 194 -14.34 10.71 -6.52
N THR A 195 -13.27 10.05 -6.05
CA THR A 195 -12.63 9.02 -6.85
C THR A 195 -13.58 7.86 -6.96
N THR A 196 -14.21 7.81 -8.09
CA THR A 196 -14.90 6.66 -8.58
C THR A 196 -13.91 5.51 -8.47
N ARG A 197 -14.18 4.55 -7.57
CA ARG A 197 -13.29 3.40 -7.37
C ARG A 197 -13.27 2.57 -8.65
N LEU A 198 -12.12 2.02 -8.96
CA LEU A 198 -11.90 1.11 -10.10
C LEU A 198 -12.93 -0.03 -10.16
N LEU A 199 -13.64 -0.29 -9.07
CA LEU A 199 -14.43 -1.49 -8.92
C LEU A 199 -15.95 -1.30 -9.07
N GLN A 200 -16.33 -0.75 -10.17
CA GLN A 200 -17.56 -1.20 -10.84
C GLN A 200 -17.25 -2.38 -11.80
N LEU A 201 -16.03 -2.94 -11.73
CA LEU A 201 -15.58 -3.98 -12.63
C LEU A 201 -16.17 -5.34 -12.27
N PRO A 202 -16.54 -6.14 -13.29
CA PRO A 202 -17.24 -7.39 -13.09
C PRO A 202 -16.30 -8.47 -12.50
N THR A 203 -16.94 -9.42 -11.81
CA THR A 203 -16.45 -10.74 -11.39
C THR A 203 -14.96 -11.01 -11.49
N LEU A 204 -14.28 -11.09 -10.32
CA LEU A 204 -12.95 -11.66 -10.20
C LEU A 204 -12.96 -13.06 -10.81
N ASN A 205 -12.40 -13.21 -12.00
CA ASN A 205 -12.16 -14.50 -12.59
C ASN A 205 -10.79 -15.00 -12.10
N ILE A 206 -10.80 -15.79 -11.02
CA ILE A 206 -9.59 -16.39 -10.46
C ILE A 206 -9.37 -17.72 -11.18
N PRO A 207 -8.20 -17.94 -11.80
CA PRO A 207 -7.88 -19.20 -12.46
C PRO A 207 -7.74 -20.35 -11.45
N HIS A 208 -7.68 -21.59 -11.91
CA HIS A 208 -7.41 -22.73 -11.04
C HIS A 208 -5.98 -22.78 -10.53
N THR A 209 -5.03 -22.27 -11.32
CA THR A 209 -3.61 -22.12 -10.97
C THR A 209 -3.07 -20.86 -11.61
N PHE A 210 -2.11 -20.21 -10.99
CA PHE A 210 -1.40 -19.06 -11.56
C PHE A 210 -0.15 -19.56 -12.31
N THR A 211 0.16 -18.93 -13.42
CA THR A 211 1.36 -19.25 -14.23
C THR A 211 2.59 -18.51 -13.73
N THR A 212 2.41 -17.30 -13.18
CA THR A 212 3.47 -16.46 -12.62
C THR A 212 3.07 -15.91 -11.28
N VAL A 213 4.07 -15.56 -10.45
CA VAL A 213 3.82 -14.90 -9.15
C VAL A 213 3.24 -13.50 -9.35
N GLU A 214 3.57 -12.84 -10.46
CA GLU A 214 2.98 -11.56 -10.83
C GLU A 214 1.48 -11.68 -11.13
N GLU A 215 1.06 -12.71 -11.85
CA GLU A 215 -0.36 -13.00 -12.09
C GLU A 215 -1.11 -13.20 -10.77
N ALA A 216 -0.51 -13.95 -9.84
CA ALA A 216 -1.07 -14.15 -8.51
C ALA A 216 -1.18 -12.83 -7.72
N GLN A 217 -0.18 -11.96 -7.82
CA GLN A 217 -0.20 -10.64 -7.19
C GLN A 217 -1.28 -9.74 -7.79
N ASN A 218 -1.36 -9.67 -9.11
CA ASN A 218 -2.35 -8.84 -9.81
C ASN A 218 -3.78 -9.26 -9.44
N ALA A 219 -4.05 -10.57 -9.41
CA ALA A 219 -5.34 -11.11 -8.96
C ALA A 219 -5.61 -10.77 -7.48
N PHE A 220 -4.58 -10.81 -6.62
CA PHE A 220 -4.71 -10.46 -5.22
C PHE A 220 -4.98 -8.98 -5.01
N ASP A 221 -4.30 -8.09 -5.73
CA ASP A 221 -4.51 -6.65 -5.65
C ASP A 221 -5.93 -6.26 -6.09
N LEU A 222 -6.45 -6.85 -7.16
CA LEU A 222 -7.84 -6.68 -7.60
C LEU A 222 -8.84 -7.22 -6.57
N TYR A 223 -8.56 -8.38 -5.97
CA TYR A 223 -9.38 -8.92 -4.89
C TYR A 223 -9.41 -7.98 -3.69
N LEU A 224 -8.28 -7.42 -3.28
CA LEU A 224 -8.22 -6.47 -2.17
C LEU A 224 -9.00 -5.20 -2.45
N SER A 225 -8.89 -4.64 -3.64
CA SER A 225 -9.71 -3.49 -4.02
C SER A 225 -11.20 -3.83 -3.91
N TYR A 226 -11.61 -5.01 -4.39
CA TYR A 226 -12.98 -5.50 -4.20
C TYR A 226 -13.35 -5.61 -2.70
N LEU A 227 -12.48 -6.19 -1.89
CA LEU A 227 -12.69 -6.33 -0.43
C LEU A 227 -12.88 -4.96 0.24
N TRP A 228 -11.98 -4.01 -0.01
CA TRP A 228 -12.08 -2.67 0.56
C TRP A 228 -13.34 -1.92 0.15
N ASN A 229 -13.73 -2.03 -1.12
CA ASN A 229 -14.96 -1.43 -1.61
C ASN A 229 -16.21 -2.02 -0.92
N MET A 230 -16.26 -3.33 -0.79
CA MET A 230 -17.37 -3.99 -0.10
C MET A 230 -17.46 -3.60 1.38
N MET A 231 -16.31 -3.53 2.07
CA MET A 231 -16.26 -3.09 3.46
C MET A 231 -16.76 -1.67 3.65
N GLU A 232 -16.43 -0.76 2.74
CA GLU A 232 -16.92 0.61 2.80
C GLU A 232 -18.42 0.71 2.54
N GLN A 233 -18.94 0.02 1.51
CA GLN A 233 -20.38 -0.02 1.23
C GLN A 233 -21.17 -0.56 2.42
N MET A 234 -20.66 -1.59 3.09
CA MET A 234 -21.26 -2.13 4.31
C MET A 234 -21.21 -1.10 5.45
N GLY A 235 -20.11 -0.38 5.61
CA GLY A 235 -19.97 0.70 6.58
C GLY A 235 -20.99 1.83 6.35
N GLU A 236 -21.14 2.28 5.11
CA GLU A 236 -22.14 3.31 4.74
C GLU A 236 -23.58 2.83 4.94
N ALA A 237 -23.91 1.60 4.54
CA ALA A 237 -25.24 1.03 4.74
C ALA A 237 -25.62 0.96 6.23
N ASN A 238 -24.67 0.71 7.12
CA ASN A 238 -24.88 0.67 8.56
C ASN A 238 -25.06 2.08 9.17
N LYS A 239 -24.44 3.13 8.64
CA LYS A 239 -24.63 4.52 9.12
C LYS A 239 -26.08 4.99 9.07
N HIS A 240 -26.87 4.51 8.10
CA HIS A 240 -28.25 4.95 7.88
C HIS A 240 -29.31 4.11 8.60
N ARG A 241 -28.96 2.98 9.22
CA ARG A 241 -29.92 1.99 9.70
C ARG A 241 -30.04 1.83 11.21
N ILE A 242 -29.00 2.09 11.95
CA ILE A 242 -29.00 2.00 13.41
C ILE A 242 -28.29 3.24 13.91
N PRO A 243 -28.94 4.12 14.70
CA PRO A 243 -28.19 5.09 15.45
C PRO A 243 -27.25 4.27 16.34
N PRO A 244 -25.94 4.30 16.11
CA PRO A 244 -25.02 3.53 16.93
C PRO A 244 -25.16 4.04 18.36
N PRO A 245 -25.08 3.16 19.37
CA PRO A 245 -24.90 3.61 20.74
C PRO A 245 -23.72 4.57 20.77
N PRO A 246 -23.73 5.60 21.64
CA PRO A 246 -22.74 6.71 21.63
C PRO A 246 -21.29 6.27 21.61
N LEU A 247 -20.99 5.03 22.00
CA LEU A 247 -19.65 4.44 22.06
C LEU A 247 -19.21 3.70 20.78
N LEU A 248 -20.13 3.48 19.81
CA LEU A 248 -19.86 2.67 18.61
C LEU A 248 -19.80 3.48 17.30
N GLN A 249 -19.84 4.82 17.37
CA GLN A 249 -20.11 5.66 16.19
C GLN A 249 -19.03 5.66 15.09
N ARG A 250 -17.85 5.02 15.24
CA ARG A 250 -16.75 5.20 14.27
C ARG A 250 -15.84 4.02 13.94
N HIS A 251 -16.22 2.77 14.26
CA HIS A 251 -15.43 1.60 13.89
C HIS A 251 -15.88 0.95 12.56
N HIS A 252 -16.25 1.75 11.58
CA HIS A 252 -17.11 1.31 10.48
C HIS A 252 -16.48 0.40 9.44
N ARG A 253 -15.16 0.29 9.34
CA ARG A 253 -14.55 -0.56 8.32
C ARG A 253 -14.52 -2.04 8.70
N TYR A 254 -14.27 -2.34 9.96
CA TYR A 254 -14.07 -3.72 10.42
C TYR A 254 -15.29 -4.30 11.16
N ASP A 255 -16.02 -3.48 11.93
CA ASP A 255 -17.20 -3.94 12.70
C ASP A 255 -18.32 -4.50 11.83
N GLY A 256 -18.48 -3.95 10.62
CA GLY A 256 -19.45 -4.47 9.66
C GLY A 256 -19.13 -5.88 9.20
N LEU A 257 -17.84 -6.20 9.04
CA LEU A 257 -17.42 -7.44 8.41
C LEU A 257 -17.65 -8.66 9.31
N SER A 258 -17.21 -8.62 10.56
CA SER A 258 -17.35 -9.75 11.48
C SER A 258 -18.83 -10.07 11.77
N ARG A 259 -19.68 -9.05 11.98
CA ARG A 259 -21.12 -9.23 12.19
C ARG A 259 -21.84 -9.81 10.98
N TRP A 260 -21.46 -9.37 9.77
CA TRP A 260 -22.06 -9.89 8.54
C TRP A 260 -21.61 -11.32 8.20
N LEU A 261 -20.44 -11.71 8.69
CA LEU A 261 -19.86 -13.03 8.44
C LEU A 261 -20.31 -14.06 9.50
N ASP A 262 -20.84 -13.62 10.64
CA ASP A 262 -21.38 -14.53 11.66
C ASP A 262 -22.84 -14.92 11.36
N PRO A 263 -23.11 -16.18 10.98
CA PRO A 263 -24.46 -16.66 10.75
C PRO A 263 -25.32 -16.71 12.02
N LEU A 264 -24.71 -16.60 13.21
CA LEU A 264 -25.34 -16.70 14.51
C LEU A 264 -25.56 -15.34 15.19
N ASP A 265 -25.12 -14.22 14.59
CA ASP A 265 -25.31 -12.88 15.18
C ASP A 265 -26.82 -12.59 15.38
N PRO A 266 -27.28 -12.40 16.62
CA PRO A 266 -28.70 -12.11 16.92
C PRO A 266 -29.17 -10.79 16.29
N LEU A 267 -28.29 -9.82 16.02
CA LEU A 267 -28.63 -8.57 15.33
C LEU A 267 -28.98 -8.79 13.85
N ARG A 268 -28.52 -9.89 13.26
CA ARG A 268 -28.90 -10.29 11.89
C ARG A 268 -30.38 -10.57 11.75
N LYS A 269 -31.05 -11.01 12.83
CA LYS A 269 -32.48 -11.30 12.85
C LYS A 269 -33.35 -10.05 12.81
N HIS A 270 -32.82 -8.89 13.16
CA HIS A 270 -33.56 -7.61 13.19
C HIS A 270 -33.28 -6.70 12.00
N VAL A 271 -32.41 -7.11 11.10
CA VAL A 271 -32.12 -6.35 9.88
C VAL A 271 -33.07 -6.82 8.79
N ASP A 272 -33.96 -5.93 8.37
CA ASP A 272 -34.86 -6.20 7.24
C ASP A 272 -34.04 -6.11 5.93
N PHE A 273 -33.66 -7.28 5.42
CA PHE A 273 -32.89 -7.43 4.19
C PHE A 273 -33.70 -7.14 2.92
N SER A 274 -35.05 -7.03 3.03
CA SER A 274 -35.90 -6.75 1.84
C SER A 274 -35.68 -5.37 1.25
N THR A 275 -35.19 -4.42 2.06
CA THR A 275 -34.89 -3.06 1.65
C THR A 275 -33.40 -2.81 1.35
N CYS A 276 -32.56 -3.83 1.53
CA CYS A 276 -31.13 -3.73 1.25
C CYS A 276 -30.87 -4.10 -0.20
N GLN A 277 -30.41 -3.14 -0.99
CA GLN A 277 -29.97 -3.39 -2.37
C GLN A 277 -28.70 -4.25 -2.46
N THR A 278 -28.04 -4.51 -1.33
CA THR A 278 -26.89 -5.41 -1.22
C THR A 278 -27.30 -6.69 -0.49
N PRO A 279 -27.47 -7.80 -1.19
CA PRO A 279 -27.90 -9.06 -0.58
C PRO A 279 -26.83 -9.67 0.35
N PRO A 280 -27.19 -10.53 1.30
CA PRO A 280 -26.27 -11.26 2.20
C PRO A 280 -25.23 -12.12 1.48
N ILE A 281 -25.38 -12.29 0.17
CA ILE A 281 -24.48 -12.96 -0.77
C ILE A 281 -23.07 -12.33 -0.78
N HIS A 282 -22.92 -11.03 -0.44
CA HIS A 282 -21.63 -10.34 -0.57
C HIS A 282 -20.57 -10.80 0.46
N GLY A 283 -20.98 -11.07 1.71
CA GLY A 283 -20.02 -11.60 2.70
C GLY A 283 -19.53 -13.01 2.34
N ALA A 284 -20.45 -13.85 1.83
CA ALA A 284 -20.08 -15.16 1.29
C ALA A 284 -19.15 -15.03 0.07
N ASN A 285 -19.41 -14.06 -0.82
CA ASN A 285 -18.59 -13.81 -2.00
C ASN A 285 -17.18 -13.33 -1.66
N MET A 286 -17.01 -12.52 -0.60
CA MET A 286 -15.67 -12.10 -0.16
C MET A 286 -14.82 -13.28 0.32
N ARG A 287 -15.37 -14.15 1.19
CA ARG A 287 -14.67 -15.35 1.65
C ARG A 287 -14.43 -16.34 0.51
N TYR A 288 -15.39 -16.49 -0.38
CA TYR A 288 -15.26 -17.35 -1.56
C TYR A 288 -14.13 -16.86 -2.49
N GLY A 289 -14.10 -15.57 -2.81
CA GLY A 289 -13.03 -14.99 -3.63
C GLY A 289 -11.65 -15.19 -3.01
N PHE A 290 -11.51 -14.97 -1.70
CA PHE A 290 -10.26 -15.23 -0.98
C PHE A 290 -9.88 -16.71 -0.99
N SER A 291 -10.84 -17.59 -0.70
CA SER A 291 -10.60 -19.05 -0.70
C SER A 291 -10.21 -19.56 -2.09
N SER A 292 -10.84 -19.03 -3.15
CA SER A 292 -10.49 -19.36 -4.52
C SER A 292 -9.09 -18.91 -4.90
N TRP A 293 -8.72 -17.69 -4.50
CA TRP A 293 -7.35 -17.19 -4.69
C TRP A 293 -6.33 -18.06 -3.92
N CYS A 294 -6.61 -18.39 -2.66
CA CYS A 294 -5.75 -19.25 -1.85
C CYS A 294 -5.59 -20.63 -2.49
N ALA A 295 -6.67 -21.24 -2.95
CA ALA A 295 -6.63 -22.55 -3.61
C ALA A 295 -5.80 -22.53 -4.90
N ALA A 296 -5.98 -21.50 -5.73
CA ALA A 296 -5.19 -21.31 -6.94
C ALA A 296 -3.71 -21.08 -6.64
N PHE A 297 -3.40 -20.26 -5.62
CA PHE A 297 -2.03 -19.98 -5.20
C PHE A 297 -1.33 -21.22 -4.64
N ASP A 298 -2.03 -22.01 -3.82
CA ASP A 298 -1.50 -23.25 -3.24
C ASP A 298 -1.33 -24.36 -4.29
N ALA A 299 -2.15 -24.33 -5.36
CA ALA A 299 -2.04 -25.27 -6.48
C ALA A 299 -0.96 -24.87 -7.50
N SER A 300 -0.40 -23.67 -7.38
CA SER A 300 0.68 -23.18 -8.26
C SER A 300 2.05 -23.66 -7.75
N ASP A 301 2.89 -24.10 -8.67
CA ASP A 301 4.23 -24.63 -8.33
C ASP A 301 5.26 -23.50 -8.18
N PHE A 302 5.04 -22.64 -7.19
CA PHE A 302 5.95 -21.53 -6.89
C PHE A 302 7.05 -21.95 -5.92
N PRO A 303 8.31 -21.51 -6.12
CA PRO A 303 9.38 -21.75 -5.15
C PRO A 303 9.02 -21.14 -3.79
N PRO A 304 8.92 -21.92 -2.69
CA PRO A 304 8.35 -21.49 -1.43
C PRO A 304 9.14 -20.38 -0.74
N PHE A 305 10.42 -20.23 -1.04
CA PHE A 305 11.31 -19.21 -0.49
C PHE A 305 11.59 -18.05 -1.46
N HIS A 306 10.89 -17.99 -2.59
CA HIS A 306 11.03 -16.86 -3.49
C HIS A 306 10.48 -15.59 -2.80
N PRO A 307 11.20 -14.44 -2.84
CA PRO A 307 10.79 -13.24 -2.11
C PRO A 307 9.37 -12.77 -2.41
N ALA A 308 8.94 -12.83 -3.68
CA ALA A 308 7.58 -12.47 -4.06
C ALA A 308 6.51 -13.40 -3.45
N VAL A 309 6.81 -14.70 -3.35
CA VAL A 309 5.92 -15.69 -2.72
C VAL A 309 5.80 -15.40 -1.23
N LEU A 310 6.91 -15.09 -0.54
CA LEU A 310 6.91 -14.73 0.88
C LEU A 310 6.09 -13.46 1.14
N LEU A 311 6.20 -12.44 0.29
CA LEU A 311 5.41 -11.21 0.39
C LEU A 311 3.90 -11.47 0.22
N LEU A 312 3.53 -12.34 -0.73
CA LEU A 312 2.13 -12.76 -0.91
C LEU A 312 1.63 -13.58 0.27
N GLN A 313 2.45 -14.46 0.85
CA GLN A 313 2.09 -15.20 2.06
C GLN A 313 1.87 -14.28 3.26
N MET A 314 2.68 -13.24 3.44
CA MET A 314 2.47 -12.22 4.48
C MET A 314 1.12 -11.51 4.28
N SER A 315 0.85 -11.05 3.06
CA SER A 315 -0.40 -10.38 2.70
C SER A 315 -1.62 -11.28 2.85
N ARG A 316 -1.53 -12.54 2.38
CA ARG A 316 -2.54 -13.60 2.57
C ARG A 316 -2.86 -13.80 4.04
N THR A 317 -1.83 -13.86 4.89
CA THR A 317 -1.99 -14.07 6.33
C THR A 317 -2.76 -12.92 6.97
N ILE A 318 -2.44 -11.66 6.62
CA ILE A 318 -3.17 -10.49 7.10
C ILE A 318 -4.65 -10.53 6.68
N VAL A 319 -4.93 -10.81 5.41
CA VAL A 319 -6.31 -10.89 4.92
C VAL A 319 -7.07 -12.02 5.60
N SER A 320 -6.40 -13.16 5.85
CA SER A 320 -7.00 -14.27 6.59
C SER A 320 -7.39 -13.85 8.02
N ILE A 321 -6.52 -13.10 8.71
CA ILE A 321 -6.84 -12.56 10.04
C ILE A 321 -8.04 -11.62 9.95
N LEU A 322 -8.00 -10.64 9.03
CA LEU A 322 -9.06 -9.63 8.88
C LEU A 322 -10.43 -10.22 8.56
N LEU A 323 -10.47 -11.31 7.81
CA LEU A 323 -11.71 -12.01 7.48
C LEU A 323 -12.26 -12.89 8.60
N ASN A 324 -11.46 -13.20 9.63
CA ASN A 324 -11.83 -14.14 10.68
C ASN A 324 -11.82 -13.54 12.10
N ILE A 325 -11.23 -12.36 12.29
CA ILE A 325 -11.17 -11.73 13.61
C ILE A 325 -12.54 -11.24 14.05
N ASP A 326 -12.90 -11.53 15.31
CA ASP A 326 -14.10 -10.98 15.95
C ASP A 326 -13.75 -9.70 16.71
N ILE A 327 -13.86 -8.58 16.02
CA ILE A 327 -13.58 -7.26 16.60
C ILE A 327 -14.66 -6.75 17.56
N VAL A 328 -15.80 -7.44 17.66
CA VAL A 328 -16.85 -7.11 18.66
C VAL A 328 -16.33 -7.38 20.06
N ILE A 329 -15.44 -8.37 20.22
CA ILE A 329 -14.76 -8.66 21.49
C ILE A 329 -13.83 -7.53 21.91
N GLY A 330 -13.35 -6.72 20.96
CA GLY A 330 -12.39 -5.63 21.16
C GLY A 330 -11.00 -5.94 20.64
N GLU A 331 -10.03 -5.12 21.02
CA GLU A 331 -8.62 -5.29 20.62
C GLU A 331 -7.96 -6.56 21.19
N ILE A 332 -8.55 -7.15 22.24
CA ILE A 332 -8.08 -8.41 22.81
C ILE A 332 -8.24 -9.60 21.83
N ALA A 333 -9.13 -9.48 20.84
CA ALA A 333 -9.32 -10.51 19.83
C ALA A 333 -8.04 -10.80 19.02
N TRP A 334 -7.15 -9.81 18.87
CA TRP A 334 -5.88 -9.94 18.17
C TRP A 334 -4.90 -10.92 18.86
N ASP A 335 -5.02 -11.14 20.17
CA ASP A 335 -4.14 -12.02 20.92
C ASP A 335 -4.28 -13.50 20.48
N SER A 336 -5.39 -13.85 19.84
CA SER A 336 -5.60 -15.20 19.29
C SER A 336 -4.77 -15.50 18.04
N TYR A 337 -4.11 -14.48 17.45
CA TYR A 337 -3.38 -14.60 16.19
C TYR A 337 -1.85 -14.60 16.35
N LEU A 338 -1.34 -14.90 17.54
CA LEU A 338 0.11 -14.94 17.80
C LEU A 338 0.88 -15.86 16.83
N PRO A 339 0.38 -17.06 16.46
CA PRO A 339 1.06 -17.90 15.48
C PRO A 339 1.17 -17.26 14.10
N GLN A 340 0.12 -16.58 13.66
CA GLN A 340 0.08 -15.87 12.38
C GLN A 340 1.02 -14.66 12.38
N PHE A 341 1.06 -13.90 13.48
CA PHE A 341 2.02 -12.81 13.65
C PHE A 341 3.47 -13.29 13.60
N LYS A 342 3.76 -14.42 14.28
CA LYS A 342 5.08 -15.03 14.20
C LYS A 342 5.44 -15.40 12.76
N MET A 343 4.54 -16.02 12.03
CA MET A 343 4.74 -16.43 10.65
C MET A 343 5.04 -15.23 9.73
N ILE A 344 4.33 -14.10 9.90
CA ILE A 344 4.59 -12.86 9.16
C ILE A 344 6.03 -12.38 9.40
N LEU A 345 6.48 -12.36 10.66
CA LEU A 345 7.83 -11.92 11.00
C LEU A 345 8.90 -12.86 10.47
N ASP A 346 8.66 -14.18 10.52
CA ASP A 346 9.56 -15.17 9.95
C ASP A 346 9.71 -14.98 8.44
N TYR A 347 8.62 -14.78 7.71
CA TYR A 347 8.65 -14.48 6.27
C TYR A 347 9.35 -13.14 5.96
N ALA A 348 9.13 -12.11 6.77
CA ALA A 348 9.78 -10.81 6.59
C ALA A 348 11.31 -10.94 6.69
N GLU A 349 11.81 -11.68 7.66
CA GLU A 349 13.25 -11.93 7.84
C GLU A 349 13.84 -12.77 6.70
N MET A 350 13.10 -13.78 6.21
CA MET A 350 13.51 -14.58 5.04
C MET A 350 13.60 -13.77 3.76
N THR A 351 12.74 -12.75 3.61
CA THR A 351 12.72 -11.89 2.41
C THR A 351 14.00 -11.06 2.26
N SER A 352 14.68 -10.74 3.36
CA SER A 352 15.90 -9.92 3.34
C SER A 352 16.92 -10.36 4.40
N PRO A 353 17.47 -11.57 4.32
CA PRO A 353 18.27 -12.16 5.39
C PRO A 353 19.54 -11.35 5.73
N ASN A 354 20.13 -10.65 4.76
CA ASN A 354 21.39 -9.92 4.96
C ASN A 354 21.22 -8.47 5.44
N LYS A 355 20.02 -7.89 5.37
CA LYS A 355 19.79 -6.48 5.74
C LYS A 355 19.65 -6.26 7.25
N TYR A 356 19.21 -7.28 8.00
CA TYR A 356 18.92 -7.17 9.43
C TYR A 356 20.09 -7.61 10.32
N MET A 357 21.15 -8.15 9.71
CA MET A 357 22.37 -8.58 10.41
C MET A 357 23.50 -7.53 10.38
N ILE A 358 23.26 -6.37 9.76
CA ILE A 358 24.27 -5.31 9.70
C ILE A 358 24.37 -4.67 11.08
N SER A 359 25.56 -4.80 11.67
CA SER A 359 25.90 -4.18 12.96
C SER A 359 25.68 -2.67 12.91
N PRO A 360 25.17 -2.03 13.97
CA PRO A 360 24.84 -0.59 14.00
C PRO A 360 26.01 0.35 13.66
N ASN A 361 27.23 -0.18 13.57
CA ASN A 361 28.47 0.58 13.34
C ASN A 361 28.92 0.63 11.87
N GLN A 362 28.21 -0.01 10.94
CA GLN A 362 28.50 0.14 9.50
C GLN A 362 27.31 0.86 8.89
N GLY A 363 27.53 2.07 8.43
CA GLY A 363 26.56 3.03 7.89
C GLY A 363 25.27 2.40 7.39
N GLY A 364 24.14 2.85 7.92
CA GLY A 364 22.82 2.20 7.85
C GLY A 364 22.40 1.68 6.47
N THR A 365 21.43 0.79 6.43
CA THR A 365 20.88 0.25 5.17
C THR A 365 20.52 1.40 4.22
N PRO A 366 21.03 1.44 2.98
CA PRO A 366 20.64 2.48 2.04
C PRO A 366 19.12 2.45 1.84
N PRO A 367 18.49 3.62 1.69
CA PRO A 367 17.05 3.68 1.46
C PRO A 367 16.68 3.00 0.15
N THR A 368 15.53 2.34 0.12
CA THR A 368 14.99 1.69 -1.06
C THR A 368 13.57 2.17 -1.35
N PHE A 369 13.22 2.26 -2.63
CA PHE A 369 11.92 2.73 -3.06
C PHE A 369 11.22 1.70 -3.95
N HIS A 370 10.04 1.27 -3.57
CA HIS A 370 9.29 0.21 -4.23
C HIS A 370 7.86 0.66 -4.56
N TYR A 371 7.30 0.12 -5.63
CA TYR A 371 5.89 0.30 -5.99
C TYR A 371 5.06 -0.98 -5.79
N HIS A 372 5.74 -2.09 -5.47
CA HIS A 372 5.03 -3.26 -4.96
C HIS A 372 4.77 -3.12 -3.46
N ARG A 373 3.75 -3.80 -3.00
CA ARG A 373 3.32 -3.83 -1.59
C ARG A 373 3.58 -5.21 -0.98
N GLY A 374 3.37 -5.30 0.31
CA GLY A 374 3.31 -6.60 1.00
C GLY A 374 4.42 -6.82 2.02
N PHE A 375 5.34 -5.87 2.21
CA PHE A 375 6.35 -5.94 3.25
C PHE A 375 6.00 -5.05 4.44
N LEU A 376 5.83 -3.74 4.23
CA LEU A 376 5.67 -2.79 5.34
C LEU A 376 4.33 -2.94 6.07
N THR A 377 3.21 -3.04 5.35
CA THR A 377 1.88 -3.11 5.97
C THR A 377 1.69 -4.32 6.89
N PRO A 378 2.07 -5.57 6.52
CA PRO A 378 1.96 -6.70 7.43
C PRO A 378 2.79 -6.55 8.71
N ILE A 379 4.03 -6.03 8.60
CA ILE A 379 4.90 -5.83 9.76
C ILE A 379 4.35 -4.71 10.66
N TYR A 380 3.84 -3.64 10.07
CA TYR A 380 3.17 -2.56 10.80
C TYR A 380 1.94 -3.09 11.57
N MET A 381 1.12 -3.94 10.95
CA MET A 381 0.00 -4.58 11.65
C MET A 381 0.48 -5.42 12.83
N VAL A 382 1.54 -6.20 12.68
CA VAL A 382 2.11 -6.95 13.83
C VAL A 382 2.59 -5.98 14.91
N SER A 383 3.32 -4.92 14.56
CA SER A 383 3.85 -3.96 15.54
C SER A 383 2.77 -3.20 16.30
N THR A 384 1.58 -3.00 15.71
CA THR A 384 0.47 -2.25 16.31
C THR A 384 -0.62 -3.12 16.91
N ARG A 385 -0.81 -4.35 16.43
CA ARG A 385 -1.90 -5.24 16.87
C ARG A 385 -1.43 -6.41 17.74
N CYS A 386 -0.18 -6.83 17.65
CA CYS A 386 0.39 -7.81 18.55
C CYS A 386 0.82 -7.15 19.86
N ARG A 387 0.30 -7.62 21.00
CA ARG A 387 0.69 -7.13 22.32
C ARG A 387 1.68 -8.04 23.03
N ASP A 388 2.09 -9.16 22.40
CA ASP A 388 3.24 -9.93 22.87
C ASP A 388 4.51 -9.08 22.77
N PRO A 389 5.21 -8.81 23.89
CA PRO A 389 6.30 -7.85 23.91
C PRO A 389 7.49 -8.26 23.03
N LEU A 390 7.78 -9.55 22.94
CA LEU A 390 8.91 -10.03 22.14
C LEU A 390 8.64 -9.91 20.64
N MET A 391 7.45 -10.32 20.21
CA MET A 391 7.04 -10.21 18.80
C MET A 391 6.86 -8.76 18.38
N ARG A 392 6.25 -7.93 19.22
CA ARG A 392 6.07 -6.51 18.96
C ARG A 392 7.38 -5.78 18.75
N ARG A 393 8.38 -5.99 19.63
CA ARG A 393 9.71 -5.42 19.51
C ARG A 393 10.51 -6.00 18.34
N ARG A 394 10.28 -7.28 17.99
CA ARG A 394 10.84 -7.89 16.77
C ARG A 394 10.32 -7.19 15.51
N ALA A 395 9.00 -6.94 15.43
CA ALA A 395 8.39 -6.19 14.33
C ALA A 395 8.95 -4.77 14.21
N LEU A 396 9.06 -4.05 15.34
CA LEU A 396 9.65 -2.71 15.37
C LEU A 396 11.09 -2.70 14.86
N ARG A 397 11.94 -3.65 15.29
CA ARG A 397 13.33 -3.76 14.80
C ARG A 397 13.39 -3.99 13.29
N ILE A 398 12.47 -4.78 12.71
CA ILE A 398 12.41 -4.96 11.25
C ILE A 398 12.07 -3.65 10.57
N LEU A 399 11.07 -2.90 11.05
CA LEU A 399 10.68 -1.60 10.49
C LEU A 399 11.79 -0.55 10.60
N GLU A 400 12.47 -0.48 11.74
CA GLU A 400 13.59 0.46 11.98
C GLU A 400 14.77 0.23 11.03
N ASN A 401 15.08 -1.04 10.74
CA ASN A 401 16.28 -1.39 9.98
C ASN A 401 16.04 -1.55 8.48
N CYS A 402 14.80 -1.61 8.01
CA CYS A 402 14.55 -1.84 6.58
C CYS A 402 14.77 -0.61 5.69
N ASN A 403 14.70 0.61 6.24
CA ASN A 403 14.85 1.89 5.51
C ASN A 403 14.17 1.85 4.13
N ARG A 404 12.89 1.55 4.12
CA ARG A 404 12.13 1.19 2.94
C ARG A 404 10.91 2.09 2.75
N LYS A 405 10.66 2.46 1.51
CA LYS A 405 9.44 3.15 1.09
C LYS A 405 8.67 2.30 0.08
N GLU A 406 7.38 2.09 0.32
CA GLU A 406 6.44 1.39 -0.58
C GLU A 406 5.35 2.36 -1.03
N GLY A 407 5.51 2.99 -2.21
CA GLY A 407 4.63 4.05 -2.67
C GLY A 407 4.56 5.20 -1.66
N ILE A 408 3.36 5.42 -1.10
CA ILE A 408 3.12 6.44 -0.06
C ILE A 408 3.51 5.99 1.36
N ILE A 409 3.76 4.70 1.55
CA ILE A 409 4.07 4.11 2.86
C ILE A 409 5.57 4.21 3.12
N ASP A 410 5.94 4.73 4.29
CA ASP A 410 7.32 4.93 4.71
C ASP A 410 7.60 4.18 6.02
N SER A 411 8.67 3.36 6.03
CA SER A 411 9.05 2.56 7.20
C SER A 411 9.37 3.41 8.43
N MET A 412 9.96 4.60 8.25
CA MET A 412 10.28 5.49 9.36
C MET A 412 9.02 6.04 10.03
N ILE A 413 8.01 6.41 9.21
CA ILE A 413 6.71 6.88 9.70
C ILE A 413 6.01 5.73 10.45
N TYR A 414 5.96 4.54 9.86
CA TYR A 414 5.34 3.38 10.50
C TYR A 414 6.05 2.99 11.81
N THR A 415 7.38 3.03 11.84
CA THR A 415 8.17 2.79 13.06
C THR A 415 7.78 3.78 14.16
N ARG A 416 7.74 5.07 13.85
CA ARG A 416 7.40 6.12 14.83
C ARG A 416 6.00 5.92 15.39
N ILE A 417 5.01 5.69 14.54
CA ILE A 417 3.62 5.45 14.97
C ILE A 417 3.55 4.21 15.87
N ALA A 418 4.11 3.09 15.42
CA ALA A 418 4.03 1.83 16.15
C ALA A 418 4.77 1.88 17.49
N LYS A 419 5.92 2.56 17.57
CA LYS A 419 6.68 2.76 18.79
C LYS A 419 5.90 3.59 19.80
N ASN A 420 5.34 4.72 19.37
CA ASN A 420 4.52 5.57 20.24
C ASN A 420 3.27 4.83 20.74
N MET A 421 2.58 4.07 19.86
CA MET A 421 1.45 3.25 20.30
C MET A 421 1.85 2.22 21.36
N MET A 422 3.00 1.57 21.19
CA MET A 422 3.52 0.62 22.16
C MET A 422 3.78 1.30 23.51
N GLU A 423 4.49 2.43 23.52
CA GLU A 423 4.84 3.18 24.72
C GLU A 423 3.59 3.66 25.48
N ILE A 424 2.58 4.15 24.76
CA ILE A 424 1.30 4.60 25.35
C ILE A 424 0.54 3.42 25.97
N GLU A 425 0.43 2.29 25.26
CA GLU A 425 -0.32 1.12 25.75
C GLU A 425 0.38 0.47 26.96
N GLU A 426 1.70 0.27 26.87
CA GLU A 426 2.50 -0.34 27.95
C GLU A 426 2.54 0.59 29.17
N GLY A 427 2.73 1.90 28.98
CA GLY A 427 2.69 2.89 30.05
C GLY A 427 1.36 2.90 30.79
N ALA A 428 0.24 2.92 30.05
CA ALA A 428 -1.09 2.86 30.64
C ALA A 428 -1.35 1.54 31.40
N ALA A 429 -0.85 0.42 30.90
CA ALA A 429 -0.96 -0.88 31.57
C ALA A 429 -0.16 -0.92 32.87
N ILE A 430 1.07 -0.40 32.87
CA ILE A 430 1.90 -0.28 34.07
C ILE A 430 1.22 0.60 35.12
N GLU A 431 0.63 1.74 34.74
CA GLU A 431 -0.14 2.57 35.68
C GLU A 431 -1.33 1.83 36.30
N GLU A 432 -2.01 1.01 35.52
CA GLU A 432 -3.13 0.20 36.03
C GLU A 432 -2.65 -0.90 36.99
N MET A 433 -1.50 -1.50 36.75
CA MET A 433 -0.88 -2.46 37.68
C MET A 433 -0.51 -1.77 39.01
N ARG A 434 0.05 -0.57 38.94
CA ARG A 434 0.41 0.24 40.13
C ARG A 434 -0.79 0.59 40.99
N LYS A 435 -1.93 0.90 40.39
CA LYS A 435 -3.18 1.17 41.12
C LYS A 435 -3.69 -0.04 41.89
N LYS A 436 -3.39 -1.27 41.40
CA LYS A 436 -3.84 -2.53 42.00
C LYS A 436 -2.90 -3.04 43.12
N ASP A 437 -1.60 -2.77 42.98
CA ASP A 437 -0.59 -3.23 43.94
C ASP A 437 0.39 -2.07 44.25
N THR A 438 0.11 -1.39 45.38
CA THR A 438 0.91 -0.27 45.85
C THR A 438 2.22 -0.67 46.52
N SER A 439 2.49 -1.97 46.67
CA SER A 439 3.65 -2.51 47.38
C SER A 439 4.85 -2.83 46.46
N GLN A 440 4.66 -2.84 45.15
CA GLN A 440 5.73 -3.16 44.20
C GLN A 440 6.64 -1.95 43.91
N ASN A 441 7.94 -2.21 43.86
CA ASN A 441 8.94 -1.21 43.52
C ASN A 441 8.77 -0.77 42.05
N LEU A 442 8.69 0.53 41.82
CA LEU A 442 8.25 1.13 40.56
C LEU A 442 9.12 0.85 39.32
N ASP A 443 10.39 0.54 39.54
CA ASP A 443 11.38 0.38 38.45
C ASP A 443 11.40 -1.03 37.84
N ASP A 444 10.70 -2.02 38.45
CA ASP A 444 10.72 -3.41 38.03
C ASP A 444 9.47 -3.88 37.27
N CYS A 445 8.48 -2.98 37.04
CA CYS A 445 7.27 -3.36 36.29
C CYS A 445 7.53 -3.38 34.78
N VAL A 446 7.74 -4.56 34.24
CA VAL A 446 7.91 -4.81 32.80
C VAL A 446 6.70 -5.58 32.26
N ILE A 447 6.23 -5.22 31.08
CA ILE A 447 5.23 -6.01 30.36
C ILE A 447 5.91 -7.24 29.74
N GLU A 448 5.52 -8.42 30.19
CA GLU A 448 6.07 -9.70 29.74
C GLU A 448 5.11 -10.48 28.83
N LYS A 449 3.80 -10.20 28.92
CA LYS A 449 2.75 -10.92 28.20
C LYS A 449 1.65 -9.97 27.71
N ALA A 450 1.00 -10.34 26.61
CA ALA A 450 -0.09 -9.56 26.02
C ALA A 450 -1.27 -9.32 26.97
N GLU A 451 -1.58 -10.30 27.82
CA GLU A 451 -2.70 -10.23 28.78
C GLU A 451 -2.52 -9.17 29.87
N GLN A 452 -1.27 -8.70 30.06
CA GLN A 452 -0.96 -7.61 31.00
C GLN A 452 -1.40 -6.24 30.48
N ILE A 453 -1.72 -6.12 29.17
CA ILE A 453 -2.29 -4.91 28.55
C ILE A 453 -3.81 -5.09 28.42
N PRO A 454 -4.61 -4.62 29.39
CA PRO A 454 -6.07 -4.78 29.37
C PRO A 454 -6.69 -3.96 28.22
N GLU A 455 -7.90 -4.37 27.80
CA GLU A 455 -8.63 -3.76 26.68
C GLU A 455 -8.68 -2.22 26.72
N LYS A 456 -8.93 -1.64 27.90
CA LYS A 456 -9.02 -0.17 28.09
C LYS A 456 -7.68 0.56 27.83
N CYS A 457 -6.55 -0.13 27.93
CA CYS A 457 -5.22 0.44 27.66
C CYS A 457 -4.85 0.32 26.18
N ARG A 458 -5.57 -0.49 25.39
CA ARG A 458 -5.28 -0.75 23.98
C ARG A 458 -5.80 0.36 23.07
N ILE A 459 -4.99 0.76 22.11
CA ILE A 459 -5.35 1.75 21.08
C ILE A 459 -6.09 1.03 19.97
N ARG A 460 -7.33 1.47 19.70
CA ARG A 460 -8.19 0.89 18.65
C ARG A 460 -7.94 1.53 17.28
N GLU A 461 -7.80 2.84 17.26
CA GLU A 461 -7.66 3.63 16.03
C GLU A 461 -6.40 4.47 16.09
N SER A 462 -5.64 4.48 15.02
CA SER A 462 -4.59 5.44 14.76
C SER A 462 -4.74 6.00 13.35
N ILE A 463 -4.46 7.27 13.17
CA ILE A 463 -4.55 7.94 11.88
C ILE A 463 -3.30 8.79 11.68
N ALA A 464 -2.75 8.73 10.47
CA ALA A 464 -1.71 9.65 10.04
C ALA A 464 -2.32 10.60 9.01
N LYS A 465 -2.19 11.92 9.23
CA LYS A 465 -2.55 12.93 8.23
C LYS A 465 -1.27 13.55 7.69
N PHE A 466 -1.12 13.54 6.39
CA PHE A 466 -0.02 14.23 5.73
C PHE A 466 -0.29 15.74 5.75
N VAL A 467 0.74 16.51 6.13
CA VAL A 467 0.66 17.97 6.18
C VAL A 467 1.39 18.55 4.96
N PRO A 468 0.84 19.57 4.29
CA PRO A 468 1.55 20.26 3.22
C PRO A 468 2.95 20.70 3.67
N GLY A 469 3.97 20.38 2.88
CA GLY A 469 5.37 20.68 3.21
C GLY A 469 6.19 19.52 3.75
N GLY A 470 5.64 18.30 3.80
CA GLY A 470 6.42 17.08 4.06
C GLY A 470 6.47 16.62 5.52
N GLY A 471 5.45 16.93 6.29
CA GLY A 471 5.25 16.40 7.64
C GLY A 471 4.02 15.50 7.74
N GLY A 472 3.82 14.85 8.88
CA GLY A 472 2.61 14.10 9.21
C GLY A 472 2.21 14.31 10.66
N LEU A 473 0.93 14.56 10.89
CA LEU A 473 0.34 14.50 12.23
C LEU A 473 -0.16 13.08 12.47
N VAL A 474 0.15 12.52 13.62
CA VAL A 474 -0.33 11.20 14.03
C VAL A 474 -1.28 11.37 15.19
N GLY A 475 -2.51 10.93 15.00
CA GLY A 475 -3.52 10.85 16.04
C GLY A 475 -3.81 9.42 16.44
N TYR A 476 -4.16 9.20 17.69
CA TYR A 476 -4.67 7.95 18.19
C TYR A 476 -5.91 8.17 19.04
N LYS A 477 -6.77 7.16 19.13
CA LYS A 477 -7.99 7.22 19.91
C LYS A 477 -7.93 6.26 21.07
N ARG A 478 -8.07 6.77 22.26
CA ARG A 478 -8.15 6.02 23.51
C ARG A 478 -9.37 6.46 24.31
N GLU A 479 -10.14 5.52 24.83
CA GLU A 479 -11.39 5.80 25.59
C GLU A 479 -12.38 6.72 24.87
N GLY A 480 -12.38 6.70 23.55
CA GLY A 480 -13.27 7.52 22.71
C GLY A 480 -12.76 8.92 22.39
N ILE A 481 -11.61 9.33 22.95
CA ILE A 481 -11.01 10.68 22.78
C ILE A 481 -9.81 10.56 21.83
N TRP A 482 -9.70 11.52 20.90
CA TRP A 482 -8.55 11.66 20.01
C TRP A 482 -7.42 12.43 20.70
N HIS A 483 -6.21 11.92 20.59
CA HIS A 483 -4.97 12.51 21.07
C HIS A 483 -3.98 12.65 19.91
N THR A 484 -3.08 13.61 20.01
CA THR A 484 -1.95 13.77 19.07
C THR A 484 -0.69 13.18 19.69
N VAL A 485 0.10 12.48 18.89
CA VAL A 485 1.30 11.80 19.38
C VAL A 485 2.39 12.78 19.84
N ASP A 486 2.46 13.97 19.23
CA ASP A 486 3.52 14.96 19.48
C ASP A 486 3.15 16.06 20.51
N ASP A 487 1.90 16.08 20.99
CA ASP A 487 1.42 17.08 21.95
C ASP A 487 0.74 16.40 23.13
N GLU A 488 1.17 16.72 24.35
CA GLU A 488 0.50 16.28 25.59
C GLU A 488 -0.85 17.00 25.80
N GLU A 489 -1.18 18.03 25.01
CA GLU A 489 -2.45 18.74 25.07
C GLU A 489 -3.41 18.27 23.94
N PRO A 490 -4.73 18.19 24.21
CA PRO A 490 -5.71 17.86 23.19
C PRO A 490 -5.77 18.96 22.12
N VAL A 491 -5.14 18.74 21.00
CA VAL A 491 -5.23 19.67 19.87
C VAL A 491 -6.61 19.57 19.26
N SER A 492 -7.24 20.70 19.00
CA SER A 492 -8.52 20.83 18.28
C SER A 492 -8.39 20.54 16.77
N VAL A 493 -7.64 19.50 16.41
CA VAL A 493 -7.56 19.02 15.03
C VAL A 493 -8.85 18.28 14.73
N ASP A 494 -9.58 18.77 13.74
CA ASP A 494 -10.75 18.06 13.24
C ASP A 494 -10.30 16.77 12.49
N TRP A 495 -10.11 15.70 13.25
CA TRP A 495 -9.75 14.39 12.75
C TRP A 495 -10.85 13.76 11.87
N GLN A 496 -11.96 14.50 11.66
CA GLN A 496 -13.15 14.02 10.93
C GLN A 496 -13.21 14.53 9.48
N LYS A 497 -12.40 15.51 9.14
CA LYS A 497 -12.31 16.05 7.78
C LYS A 497 -11.07 15.42 7.06
#